data_56e6907f3480583fd3cf0bb0dc79b863
#
_entry.id   56e6907f3480583fd3cf0bb0dc79b863
#
_cell.length_a   1.000
_cell.length_b   1.000
_cell.length_c   1.000
_cell.angle_alpha   90.00
_cell.angle_beta   90.00
_cell.angle_gamma   90.00
#
_symmetry.space_group_name_H-M   'P 1'
#
loop_
_entity.id
_entity.type
_entity.pdbx_description
1 polymer ?
#
loop_
_entity_poly.entity_id
_entity_poly.type
_entity_poly.pdbx_seq_one_letter_code
_entity_poly.pdbx_strand_id
1 'polypeptide(L)' 'MTNTKLKVVYWKGEKFWLGKLLERPEIMTQAETLEELEENLKDAYYLMTSL' A
#
# COMPACT_ATOMS: atom_id res chain seq x y z
N MET A 1 -13.43 -12.69 -14.68
CA MET A 1 -13.30 -12.39 -13.39
C MET A 1 -11.94 -11.94 -12.96
N THR A 2 -11.88 -10.85 -12.42
CA THR A 2 -10.62 -10.35 -12.11
C THR A 2 -10.50 -10.17 -10.65
N ASN A 3 -9.63 -10.91 -10.13
CA ASN A 3 -9.35 -10.83 -8.77
C ASN A 3 -8.08 -10.08 -8.63
N THR A 4 -8.18 -8.80 -8.51
CA THR A 4 -6.97 -8.02 -8.42
C THR A 4 -6.50 -8.03 -7.00
N LYS A 5 -5.55 -8.86 -6.72
CA LYS A 5 -4.91 -8.85 -5.44
C LYS A 5 -3.65 -8.03 -5.52
N LEU A 6 -3.60 -6.97 -4.74
CA LEU A 6 -2.39 -6.18 -4.67
C LEU A 6 -1.38 -6.88 -3.77
N LYS A 7 -0.19 -7.05 -4.29
CA LYS A 7 0.88 -7.62 -3.50
C LYS A 7 1.60 -6.51 -2.77
N VAL A 8 1.61 -6.61 -1.47
CA VAL A 8 2.15 -5.56 -0.61
C VAL A 8 3.26 -6.12 0.24
N VAL A 9 4.34 -5.38 0.32
CA VAL A 9 5.41 -5.66 1.26
C VAL A 9 5.32 -4.64 2.38
N TYR A 10 5.28 -5.11 3.62
CA TYR A 10 5.18 -4.18 4.73
C TYR A 10 6.09 -4.62 5.86
N TRP A 11 6.45 -3.65 6.67
CA TRP A 11 7.30 -3.90 7.82
C TRP A 11 7.04 -2.84 8.87
N LYS A 12 7.42 -3.15 10.08
CA LYS A 12 7.20 -2.24 11.19
C LYS A 12 8.42 -1.39 11.43
N GLY A 13 8.23 -0.08 11.36
CA GLY A 13 9.27 0.86 11.73
C GLY A 13 9.21 1.14 13.23
N GLU A 14 9.88 2.20 13.63
CA GLU A 14 9.90 2.56 15.03
C GLU A 14 8.55 3.03 15.54
N LYS A 15 7.87 3.82 14.74
CA LYS A 15 6.60 4.41 15.13
C LYS A 15 5.46 4.07 14.19
N PHE A 16 5.79 3.73 12.97
CA PHE A 16 4.77 3.52 11.94
C PHE A 16 4.99 2.22 11.22
N TRP A 17 3.91 1.72 10.68
CA TRP A 17 3.97 0.64 9.71
C TRP A 17 4.29 1.24 8.35
N LEU A 18 5.20 0.62 7.63
CA LEU A 18 5.54 1.05 6.28
C LEU A 18 5.19 -0.05 5.31
N GLY A 19 4.80 0.37 4.12
CA GLY A 19 4.43 -0.60 3.11
C GLY A 19 4.60 -0.05 1.72
N LYS A 20 4.80 -0.95 0.79
CA LYS A 20 4.93 -0.58 -0.61
C LYS A 20 4.32 -1.68 -1.47
N LEU A 21 3.92 -1.30 -2.66
CA LEU A 21 3.38 -2.25 -3.61
C LEU A 21 4.52 -2.94 -4.34
N LEU A 22 4.44 -4.25 -4.42
CA LEU A 22 5.50 -5.03 -5.05
C LEU A 22 5.66 -4.68 -6.52
N GLU A 23 4.53 -4.53 -7.19
CA GLU A 23 4.54 -4.25 -8.63
C GLU A 23 4.81 -2.78 -8.93
N ARG A 24 4.61 -1.92 -7.95
CA ARG A 24 4.85 -0.50 -8.11
C ARG A 24 5.58 0.02 -6.89
N PRO A 25 6.87 -0.25 -6.80
CA PRO A 25 7.59 0.11 -5.57
C PRO A 25 7.67 1.61 -5.30
N GLU A 26 7.36 2.43 -6.29
CA GLU A 26 7.29 3.86 -6.05
C GLU A 26 6.09 4.23 -5.20
N ILE A 27 5.11 3.34 -5.09
CA ILE A 27 3.96 3.59 -4.23
C ILE A 27 4.29 3.06 -2.85
N MET A 28 4.68 3.97 -1.97
CA MET A 28 5.06 3.63 -0.61
C MET A 28 4.38 4.59 0.34
N THR A 29 3.91 4.08 1.45
CA THR A 29 3.26 4.91 2.43
C THR A 29 3.50 4.36 3.83
N GLN A 30 3.05 5.11 4.82
CA GLN A 30 3.17 4.69 6.21
C GLN A 30 1.89 5.01 6.95
N ALA A 31 1.66 4.29 8.03
CA ALA A 31 0.47 4.48 8.83
C ALA A 31 0.70 3.93 10.22
N GLU A 32 -0.17 4.30 11.13
CA GLU A 32 -0.05 3.86 12.51
C GLU A 32 -0.55 2.44 12.73
N THR A 33 -1.43 1.97 11.84
CA THR A 33 -1.94 0.62 11.93
C THR A 33 -1.86 -0.04 10.56
N LEU A 34 -1.91 -1.38 10.58
CA LEU A 34 -1.90 -2.13 9.33
C LEU A 34 -3.14 -1.86 8.49
N GLU A 35 -4.27 -1.70 9.14
CA GLU A 35 -5.51 -1.41 8.43
C GLU A 35 -5.42 -0.09 7.68
N GLU A 36 -4.89 0.91 8.36
CA GLU A 36 -4.69 2.21 7.72
C GLU A 36 -3.70 2.11 6.58
N LEU A 37 -2.65 1.34 6.79
CA LEU A 37 -1.63 1.17 5.77
C LEU A 37 -2.22 0.58 4.50
N GLU A 38 -3.04 -0.45 4.65
CA GLU A 38 -3.69 -1.08 3.51
C GLU A 38 -4.57 -0.10 2.77
N GLU A 39 -5.35 0.68 3.51
CA GLU A 39 -6.21 1.66 2.90
C GLU A 39 -5.43 2.71 2.12
N ASN A 40 -4.35 3.16 2.73
CA ASN A 40 -3.53 4.18 2.08
C ASN A 40 -2.89 3.65 0.80
N LEU A 41 -2.46 2.41 0.83
CA LEU A 41 -1.86 1.81 -0.36
C LEU A 41 -2.89 1.63 -1.46
N LYS A 42 -4.09 1.21 -1.10
CA LYS A 42 -5.16 1.07 -2.08
C LYS A 42 -5.52 2.40 -2.70
N ASP A 43 -5.63 3.42 -1.88
CA ASP A 43 -5.96 4.75 -2.39
C ASP A 43 -4.90 5.23 -3.36
N ALA A 44 -3.64 5.06 -3.00
CA ALA A 44 -2.56 5.49 -3.87
C ALA A 44 -2.59 4.74 -5.19
N TYR A 45 -2.86 3.45 -5.13
CA TYR A 45 -2.93 2.63 -6.34
C TYR A 45 -4.07 3.10 -7.25
N TYR A 46 -5.23 3.31 -6.67
CA TYR A 46 -6.38 3.75 -7.46
C TYR A 46 -6.15 5.12 -8.08
N LEU A 47 -5.53 6.00 -7.33
CA LEU A 47 -5.24 7.33 -7.87
C LEU A 47 -4.29 7.26 -9.04
N MET A 48 -3.32 6.38 -8.97
CA MET A 48 -2.36 6.25 -10.07
C MET A 48 -2.95 5.59 -11.30
N THR A 49 -3.85 4.63 -11.10
CA THR A 49 -4.38 3.88 -12.23
C THR A 49 -5.63 4.48 -12.82
N SER A 50 -6.23 5.45 -12.17
CA SER A 50 -7.46 6.05 -12.70
C SER A 50 -7.18 7.24 -13.59
N LEU A 51 -5.95 7.53 -13.88
CA LEU A 51 -5.62 8.59 -14.85
C LEU A 51 -5.63 8.07 -16.30
#